data_d05f7fecf7deac2c46f362be9f311152
#
_entry.id   d05f7fecf7deac2c46f362be9f311152
#
_cell.length_a   1.000
_cell.length_b   1.000
_cell.length_c   1.000
_cell.angle_alpha   90.00
_cell.angle_beta   90.00
_cell.angle_gamma   90.00
#
_symmetry.space_group_name_H-M   'P 1'
#
loop_
_entity.id
_entity.type
_entity.pdbx_description
1 polymer ?
#
loop_
_entity_poly.entity_id
_entity_poly.type
_entity_poly.pdbx_seq_one_letter_code
_entity_poly.pdbx_strand_id
1 'polypeptide(L)'
;MKAEMAAAVKEFPAKYGRAPHLVVVLVGDDPASVSYVTGKAKASAEVGIRNTTIRRPAETGEAELLALIGELNADDGVDGILVQLPLPKHIDEDRVIAAIRREKDVDGFHPLNVANLWLKQPCTLPCTPKGIIRMLQRAGVEIAGKRAVVIGRSNIVGLPVAKLLLDANATVTCLLYTSPSPRD
;
A
#
# COMPACT_ATOMS: atom_id res chain seq x y z
N MET A 1 -0.83 -5.60 17.07
CA MET A 1 -1.09 -4.81 15.84
C MET A 1 -2.58 -4.59 15.60
N LYS A 2 -3.43 -5.61 15.35
CA LYS A 2 -4.88 -5.39 15.13
C LYS A 2 -5.56 -4.66 16.28
N ALA A 3 -5.28 -5.03 17.54
CA ALA A 3 -5.84 -4.36 18.72
C ALA A 3 -5.44 -2.87 18.82
N GLU A 4 -4.20 -2.54 18.47
CA GLU A 4 -3.72 -1.14 18.43
C GLU A 4 -4.42 -0.34 17.34
N MET A 5 -4.60 -0.95 16.15
CA MET A 5 -5.36 -0.31 15.07
C MET A 5 -6.83 -0.13 15.43
N ALA A 6 -7.46 -1.14 16.03
CA ALA A 6 -8.84 -1.04 16.48
C ALA A 6 -9.02 0.05 17.56
N ALA A 7 -8.05 0.24 18.47
CA ALA A 7 -8.07 1.32 19.44
C ALA A 7 -8.01 2.70 18.74
N ALA A 8 -7.08 2.89 17.79
CA ALA A 8 -6.97 4.14 17.03
C ALA A 8 -8.23 4.42 16.18
N VAL A 9 -8.82 3.40 15.56
CA VAL A 9 -10.06 3.55 14.78
C VAL A 9 -11.24 3.97 15.63
N LYS A 10 -11.30 3.56 16.91
CA LYS A 10 -12.38 3.98 17.83
C LYS A 10 -12.41 5.48 18.13
N GLU A 11 -11.28 6.16 17.97
CA GLU A 11 -11.20 7.62 18.16
C GLU A 11 -11.71 8.40 16.95
N PHE A 12 -11.70 7.77 15.76
CA PHE A 12 -12.07 8.42 14.51
C PHE A 12 -13.50 8.98 14.50
N PRO A 13 -14.55 8.26 14.96
CA PRO A 13 -15.90 8.78 15.01
C PRO A 13 -16.07 10.01 15.89
N ALA A 14 -15.31 10.11 16.98
CA ALA A 14 -15.35 11.28 17.86
C ALA A 14 -14.87 12.55 17.14
N LYS A 15 -13.93 12.42 16.18
CA LYS A 15 -13.37 13.53 15.41
C LYS A 15 -14.16 13.84 14.15
N TYR A 16 -14.66 12.81 13.47
CA TYR A 16 -15.22 12.94 12.11
C TYR A 16 -16.71 12.53 12.02
N GLY A 17 -17.35 12.13 13.11
CA GLY A 17 -18.76 11.74 13.16
C GLY A 17 -19.09 10.41 12.47
N ARG A 18 -18.10 9.69 11.93
CA ARG A 18 -18.25 8.44 11.17
C ARG A 18 -17.04 7.53 11.30
N ALA A 19 -17.18 6.26 10.95
CA ALA A 19 -16.04 5.35 10.82
C ALA A 19 -15.18 5.71 9.60
N PRO A 20 -13.85 5.44 9.63
CA PRO A 20 -13.02 5.60 8.46
C PRO A 20 -13.46 4.66 7.34
N HIS A 21 -13.37 5.11 6.09
CA HIS A 21 -13.86 4.40 4.92
C HIS A 21 -12.76 4.15 3.90
N LEU A 22 -12.46 2.88 3.69
CA LEU A 22 -11.57 2.39 2.65
C LEU A 22 -12.37 1.87 1.46
N VAL A 23 -12.10 2.38 0.27
CA VAL A 23 -12.63 1.84 -0.98
C VAL A 23 -11.52 1.07 -1.69
N VAL A 24 -11.80 -0.19 -2.01
CA VAL A 24 -10.91 -1.07 -2.77
C VAL A 24 -11.50 -1.29 -4.16
N VAL A 25 -10.74 -0.99 -5.19
CA VAL A 25 -11.14 -1.24 -6.58
C VAL A 25 -10.39 -2.48 -7.08
N LEU A 26 -11.13 -3.45 -7.58
CA LEU A 26 -10.63 -4.69 -8.18
C LEU A 26 -11.08 -4.76 -9.64
N VAL A 27 -10.14 -4.83 -10.57
CA VAL A 27 -10.41 -4.99 -12.00
C VAL A 27 -10.02 -6.41 -12.42
N GLY A 28 -10.98 -7.14 -12.95
CA GLY A 28 -10.83 -8.56 -13.28
C GLY A 28 -11.07 -9.48 -12.08
N ASP A 29 -10.76 -10.75 -12.28
CA ASP A 29 -11.08 -11.85 -11.37
C ASP A 29 -9.86 -12.76 -11.06
N ASP A 30 -8.64 -12.21 -11.19
CA ASP A 30 -7.43 -12.94 -10.79
C ASP A 30 -7.58 -13.51 -9.38
N PRO A 31 -7.43 -14.86 -9.21
CA PRO A 31 -7.71 -15.51 -7.93
C PRO A 31 -6.88 -14.99 -6.76
N ALA A 32 -5.61 -14.59 -7.02
CA ALA A 32 -4.74 -14.03 -5.99
C ALA A 32 -5.26 -12.66 -5.54
N SER A 33 -5.60 -11.79 -6.49
CA SER A 33 -6.17 -10.47 -6.23
C SER A 33 -7.49 -10.55 -5.48
N VAL A 34 -8.39 -11.46 -5.87
CA VAL A 34 -9.66 -11.72 -5.17
C VAL A 34 -9.42 -12.16 -3.72
N SER A 35 -8.47 -13.06 -3.50
CA SER A 35 -8.11 -13.53 -2.15
C SER A 35 -7.57 -12.38 -1.29
N TYR A 36 -6.67 -11.54 -1.83
CA TYR A 36 -6.12 -10.37 -1.13
C TYR A 36 -7.21 -9.35 -0.77
N VAL A 37 -8.09 -9.03 -1.70
CA VAL A 37 -9.21 -8.08 -1.46
C VAL A 37 -10.16 -8.62 -0.40
N THR A 38 -10.49 -9.90 -0.45
CA THR A 38 -11.34 -10.55 0.56
C THR A 38 -10.68 -10.51 1.95
N GLY A 39 -9.39 -10.80 2.03
CA GLY A 39 -8.62 -10.70 3.26
C GLY A 39 -8.57 -9.26 3.82
N LYS A 40 -8.40 -8.27 2.96
CA LYS A 40 -8.42 -6.85 3.33
C LYS A 40 -9.79 -6.43 3.88
N ALA A 41 -10.88 -6.83 3.23
CA ALA A 41 -12.24 -6.54 3.70
C ALA A 41 -12.51 -7.11 5.09
N LYS A 42 -12.13 -8.38 5.31
CA LYS A 42 -12.23 -9.04 6.63
C LYS A 42 -11.40 -8.31 7.69
N ALA A 43 -10.13 -7.99 7.38
CA ALA A 43 -9.26 -7.31 8.31
C ALA A 43 -9.75 -5.88 8.64
N SER A 44 -10.32 -5.17 7.67
CA SER A 44 -10.93 -3.85 7.88
C SER A 44 -12.11 -3.93 8.85
N ALA A 45 -13.02 -4.89 8.64
CA ALA A 45 -14.16 -5.11 9.52
C ALA A 45 -13.73 -5.44 10.97
N GLU A 46 -12.70 -6.27 11.14
CA GLU A 46 -12.18 -6.64 12.48
C GLU A 46 -11.64 -5.44 13.27
N VAL A 47 -11.17 -4.39 12.61
CA VAL A 47 -10.64 -3.19 13.27
C VAL A 47 -11.61 -2.01 13.27
N GLY A 48 -12.80 -2.14 12.67
CA GLY A 48 -13.82 -1.10 12.65
C GLY A 48 -13.69 -0.11 11.49
N ILE A 49 -12.94 -0.43 10.44
CA ILE A 49 -12.86 0.35 9.19
C ILE A 49 -13.99 -0.10 8.26
N ARG A 50 -14.82 0.83 7.80
CA ARG A 50 -15.78 0.58 6.72
C ARG A 50 -14.99 0.25 5.45
N ASN A 51 -15.30 -0.90 4.82
CA ASN A 51 -14.69 -1.31 3.56
C ASN A 51 -15.77 -1.43 2.48
N THR A 52 -15.53 -0.82 1.32
CA THR A 52 -16.33 -1.02 0.12
C THR A 52 -15.43 -1.57 -0.96
N THR A 53 -15.79 -2.73 -1.52
CA THR A 53 -15.09 -3.31 -2.67
C THR A 53 -15.91 -3.06 -3.93
N ILE A 54 -15.34 -2.28 -4.86
CA ILE A 54 -15.89 -2.05 -6.19
C ILE A 54 -15.21 -3.02 -7.15
N ARG A 55 -15.99 -3.90 -7.76
CA ARG A 55 -15.52 -4.85 -8.78
C ARG A 55 -15.83 -4.31 -10.17
N ARG A 56 -14.86 -4.43 -11.06
CA ARG A 56 -14.98 -4.10 -12.49
C ARG A 56 -14.56 -5.29 -13.33
N PRO A 57 -15.19 -5.51 -14.48
CA PRO A 57 -14.77 -6.55 -15.42
C PRO A 57 -13.32 -6.36 -15.89
N ALA A 58 -12.68 -7.42 -16.35
CA ALA A 58 -11.33 -7.36 -16.87
C ALA A 58 -11.20 -6.46 -18.12
N GLU A 59 -12.29 -6.29 -18.85
CA GLU A 59 -12.42 -5.47 -20.07
C GLU A 59 -12.60 -3.97 -19.77
N THR A 60 -12.73 -3.58 -18.51
CA THR A 60 -12.88 -2.18 -18.11
C THR A 60 -11.79 -1.32 -18.74
N GLY A 61 -12.19 -0.27 -19.44
CA GLY A 61 -11.27 0.66 -20.08
C GLY A 61 -10.54 1.55 -19.05
N GLU A 62 -9.32 1.96 -19.39
CA GLU A 62 -8.55 2.88 -18.54
C GLU A 62 -9.30 4.18 -18.23
N ALA A 63 -9.95 4.77 -19.23
CA ALA A 63 -10.74 6.01 -19.05
C ALA A 63 -11.89 5.84 -18.04
N GLU A 64 -12.57 4.69 -18.05
CA GLU A 64 -13.63 4.38 -17.09
C GLU A 64 -13.07 4.23 -15.66
N LEU A 65 -11.92 3.55 -15.53
CA LEU A 65 -11.26 3.40 -14.23
C LEU A 65 -10.80 4.74 -13.69
N LEU A 66 -10.21 5.61 -14.53
CA LEU A 66 -9.79 6.95 -14.14
C LEU A 66 -10.96 7.83 -13.74
N ALA A 67 -12.11 7.74 -14.43
CA ALA A 67 -13.33 8.44 -14.06
C ALA A 67 -13.83 8.00 -12.67
N LEU A 68 -13.87 6.69 -12.41
CA LEU A 68 -14.22 6.15 -11.09
C LEU A 68 -13.30 6.67 -9.99
N ILE A 69 -11.98 6.70 -10.25
CA ILE A 69 -11.02 7.25 -9.28
C ILE A 69 -11.29 8.74 -9.04
N GLY A 70 -11.63 9.50 -10.08
CA GLY A 70 -12.04 10.89 -9.97
C GLY A 70 -13.23 11.10 -9.05
N GLU A 71 -14.27 10.26 -9.18
CA GLU A 71 -15.44 10.27 -8.30
C GLU A 71 -15.06 9.95 -6.84
N LEU A 72 -14.26 8.92 -6.62
CA LEU A 72 -13.79 8.53 -5.28
C LEU A 72 -12.89 9.60 -4.64
N ASN A 73 -12.09 10.29 -5.45
CA ASN A 73 -11.30 11.42 -4.99
C ASN A 73 -12.17 12.59 -4.51
N ALA A 74 -13.28 12.85 -5.18
CA ALA A 74 -14.21 13.93 -4.86
C ALA A 74 -15.14 13.61 -3.68
N ASP A 75 -15.34 12.33 -3.36
CA ASP A 75 -16.21 11.90 -2.25
C ASP A 75 -15.52 12.09 -0.89
N ASP A 76 -15.96 13.06 -0.10
CA ASP A 76 -15.47 13.32 1.26
C ASP A 76 -15.82 12.18 2.24
N GLY A 77 -16.72 11.29 1.89
CA GLY A 77 -17.04 10.07 2.63
C GLY A 77 -16.00 8.95 2.47
N VAL A 78 -15.04 9.10 1.54
CA VAL A 78 -13.96 8.15 1.27
C VAL A 78 -12.65 8.68 1.82
N ASP A 79 -12.06 7.98 2.79
CA ASP A 79 -10.78 8.37 3.42
C ASP A 79 -9.57 7.75 2.74
N GLY A 80 -9.75 6.58 2.12
CA GLY A 80 -8.67 5.87 1.44
C GLY A 80 -9.16 5.14 0.21
N ILE A 81 -8.31 5.15 -0.81
CA ILE A 81 -8.52 4.46 -2.09
C ILE A 81 -7.39 3.47 -2.29
N LEU A 82 -7.73 2.24 -2.65
CA LEU A 82 -6.79 1.19 -3.00
C LEU A 82 -7.23 0.58 -4.33
N VAL A 83 -6.38 0.65 -5.33
CA VAL A 83 -6.56 -0.09 -6.58
C VAL A 83 -5.69 -1.35 -6.52
N GLN A 84 -6.34 -2.52 -6.53
CA GLN A 84 -5.63 -3.78 -6.40
C GLN A 84 -4.81 -4.08 -7.65
N LEU A 85 -3.49 -4.18 -7.48
CA LEU A 85 -2.55 -4.60 -8.52
C LEU A 85 -2.40 -6.14 -8.52
N PRO A 86 -2.02 -6.74 -9.68
CA PRO A 86 -1.82 -6.09 -10.97
C PRO A 86 -3.13 -5.74 -11.68
N LEU A 87 -3.08 -4.74 -12.57
CA LEU A 87 -4.17 -4.39 -13.47
C LEU A 87 -4.07 -5.17 -14.79
N PRO A 88 -5.18 -5.28 -15.56
CA PRO A 88 -5.12 -5.80 -16.93
C PRO A 88 -4.12 -5.02 -17.79
N LYS A 89 -3.41 -5.71 -18.70
CA LYS A 89 -2.27 -5.16 -19.48
C LYS A 89 -2.59 -3.93 -20.35
N HIS A 90 -3.86 -3.67 -20.64
CA HIS A 90 -4.30 -2.52 -21.42
C HIS A 90 -4.50 -1.25 -20.59
N ILE A 91 -4.32 -1.34 -19.29
CA ILE A 91 -4.41 -0.22 -18.34
C ILE A 91 -3.01 0.11 -17.85
N ASP A 92 -2.65 1.38 -17.92
CA ASP A 92 -1.39 1.89 -17.40
C ASP A 92 -1.48 2.05 -15.86
N GLU A 93 -0.80 1.16 -15.13
CA GLU A 93 -0.79 1.16 -13.66
C GLU A 93 -0.25 2.48 -13.08
N ASP A 94 0.78 3.06 -13.68
CA ASP A 94 1.41 4.29 -13.18
C ASP A 94 0.44 5.48 -13.32
N ARG A 95 -0.31 5.55 -14.41
CA ARG A 95 -1.36 6.57 -14.59
C ARG A 95 -2.49 6.43 -13.59
N VAL A 96 -2.92 5.21 -13.33
CA VAL A 96 -3.98 4.91 -12.35
C VAL A 96 -3.52 5.29 -10.94
N ILE A 97 -2.32 4.90 -10.55
CA ILE A 97 -1.74 5.24 -9.24
C ILE A 97 -1.62 6.77 -9.08
N ALA A 98 -1.12 7.45 -10.11
CA ALA A 98 -0.95 8.91 -10.09
C ALA A 98 -2.28 9.68 -10.08
N ALA A 99 -3.39 9.06 -10.51
CA ALA A 99 -4.71 9.67 -10.49
C ALA A 99 -5.37 9.66 -9.09
N ILE A 100 -4.92 8.79 -8.18
CA ILE A 100 -5.40 8.78 -6.80
C ILE A 100 -4.89 10.04 -6.09
N ARG A 101 -5.76 10.77 -5.38
CA ARG A 101 -5.29 11.89 -4.55
C ARG A 101 -4.28 11.37 -3.51
N ARG A 102 -3.14 12.03 -3.39
CA ARG A 102 -2.06 11.66 -2.49
C ARG A 102 -2.54 11.39 -1.06
N GLU A 103 -3.49 12.17 -0.57
CA GLU A 103 -4.04 12.06 0.79
C GLU A 103 -4.92 10.83 0.97
N LYS A 104 -5.46 10.27 -0.13
CA LYS A 104 -6.28 9.06 -0.16
C LYS A 104 -5.51 7.81 -0.61
N ASP A 105 -4.25 7.95 -1.03
CA ASP A 105 -3.36 6.84 -1.38
C ASP A 105 -2.95 6.08 -0.12
N VAL A 106 -3.59 4.95 0.13
CA VAL A 106 -3.32 4.13 1.32
C VAL A 106 -2.18 3.13 1.14
N ASP A 107 -1.79 2.86 -0.10
CA ASP A 107 -0.66 1.97 -0.42
C ASP A 107 0.68 2.71 -0.44
N GLY A 108 0.68 4.04 -0.51
CA GLY A 108 1.89 4.86 -0.55
C GLY A 108 2.64 4.76 -1.87
N PHE A 109 1.93 4.47 -2.96
CA PHE A 109 2.53 4.29 -4.29
C PHE A 109 2.48 5.56 -5.15
N HIS A 110 1.65 6.53 -4.77
CA HIS A 110 1.58 7.81 -5.48
C HIS A 110 2.97 8.46 -5.59
N PRO A 111 3.39 8.98 -6.75
CA PRO A 111 4.73 9.53 -6.98
C PRO A 111 5.19 10.54 -5.92
N LEU A 112 4.28 11.39 -5.43
CA LEU A 112 4.60 12.33 -4.35
C LEU A 112 4.82 11.66 -3.00
N ASN A 113 4.11 10.57 -2.67
CA ASN A 113 4.37 9.80 -1.46
C ASN A 113 5.72 9.09 -1.54
N VAL A 114 6.06 8.53 -2.71
CA VAL A 114 7.37 7.93 -2.97
C VAL A 114 8.48 8.98 -2.86
N ALA A 115 8.32 10.14 -3.49
CA ALA A 115 9.30 11.24 -3.39
C ALA A 115 9.49 11.68 -1.94
N ASN A 116 8.41 11.87 -1.19
CA ASN A 116 8.44 12.29 0.21
C ASN A 116 9.10 11.24 1.11
N LEU A 117 8.91 9.94 0.85
CA LEU A 117 9.64 8.88 1.55
C LEU A 117 11.16 9.06 1.39
N TRP A 118 11.64 9.33 0.17
CA TRP A 118 13.06 9.56 -0.08
C TRP A 118 13.58 10.86 0.56
N LEU A 119 12.77 11.91 0.55
CA LEU A 119 13.09 13.21 1.13
C LEU A 119 12.87 13.29 2.65
N LYS A 120 12.43 12.20 3.29
CA LYS A 120 12.06 12.15 4.73
C LYS A 120 10.98 13.17 5.10
N GLN A 121 10.08 13.43 4.16
CA GLN A 121 8.92 14.28 4.39
C GLN A 121 7.70 13.44 4.80
N PRO A 122 6.70 14.04 5.45
CA PRO A 122 5.46 13.32 5.80
C PRO A 122 4.79 12.71 4.57
N CYS A 123 4.55 11.40 4.61
CA CYS A 123 3.93 10.64 3.52
C CYS A 123 3.25 9.38 4.05
N THR A 124 2.39 8.79 3.21
CA THR A 124 1.93 7.43 3.40
C THR A 124 3.05 6.47 3.04
N LEU A 125 3.43 5.60 3.97
CA LEU A 125 4.44 4.58 3.74
C LEU A 125 3.79 3.34 3.12
N PRO A 126 4.43 2.68 2.13
CA PRO A 126 3.95 1.42 1.59
C PRO A 126 3.74 0.38 2.69
N CYS A 127 2.57 -0.28 2.66
CA CYS A 127 2.11 -1.14 3.76
C CYS A 127 3.05 -2.30 4.05
N THR A 128 3.49 -3.04 3.01
CA THR A 128 4.39 -4.19 3.17
C THR A 128 5.76 -3.77 3.70
N PRO A 129 6.45 -2.78 3.14
CA PRO A 129 7.70 -2.24 3.70
C PRO A 129 7.57 -1.80 5.16
N LYS A 130 6.56 -1.01 5.48
CA LYS A 130 6.26 -0.57 6.84
C LYS A 130 6.05 -1.76 7.79
N GLY A 131 5.31 -2.77 7.31
CA GLY A 131 5.03 -4.00 8.06
C GLY A 131 6.31 -4.79 8.37
N ILE A 132 7.22 -4.92 7.41
CA ILE A 132 8.53 -5.59 7.59
C ILE A 132 9.34 -4.89 8.70
N ILE A 133 9.50 -3.58 8.61
CA ILE A 133 10.22 -2.83 9.65
C ILE A 133 9.56 -3.00 11.02
N ARG A 134 8.24 -2.95 11.08
CA ARG A 134 7.50 -3.12 12.34
C ARG A 134 7.66 -4.53 12.92
N MET A 135 7.73 -5.56 12.08
CA MET A 135 7.99 -6.95 12.52
C MET A 135 9.42 -7.08 13.09
N LEU A 136 10.43 -6.53 12.41
CA LEU A 136 11.81 -6.55 12.90
C LEU A 136 11.92 -5.88 14.26
N GLN A 137 11.34 -4.69 14.41
CA GLN A 137 11.32 -3.96 15.68
C GLN A 137 10.64 -4.76 16.80
N ARG A 138 9.51 -5.42 16.53
CA ARG A 138 8.80 -6.25 17.52
C ARG A 138 9.52 -7.53 17.89
N ALA A 139 10.30 -8.06 16.96
CA ALA A 139 11.18 -9.21 17.22
C ALA A 139 12.44 -8.83 18.00
N GLY A 140 12.60 -7.56 18.39
CA GLY A 140 13.80 -7.09 19.09
C GLY A 140 15.04 -7.03 18.22
N VAL A 141 14.90 -7.05 16.90
CA VAL A 141 16.03 -6.94 15.98
C VAL A 141 16.53 -5.51 15.97
N GLU A 142 17.78 -5.33 16.41
CA GLU A 142 18.49 -4.07 16.28
C GLU A 142 18.88 -3.85 14.81
N ILE A 143 18.35 -2.82 14.17
CA ILE A 143 18.59 -2.53 12.76
C ILE A 143 19.81 -1.63 12.58
N ALA A 144 19.99 -0.67 13.48
CA ALA A 144 21.08 0.29 13.40
C ALA A 144 22.45 -0.40 13.40
N GLY A 145 23.33 0.00 12.49
CA GLY A 145 24.67 -0.55 12.33
C GLY A 145 24.75 -1.96 11.73
N LYS A 146 23.59 -2.59 11.40
CA LYS A 146 23.58 -3.92 10.78
C LYS A 146 23.71 -3.84 9.26
N ARG A 147 24.19 -4.92 8.67
CA ARG A 147 24.18 -5.12 7.22
C ARG A 147 22.88 -5.81 6.80
N ALA A 148 22.13 -5.17 5.93
CA ALA A 148 20.89 -5.71 5.39
C ALA A 148 21.04 -5.97 3.89
N VAL A 149 20.56 -7.11 3.44
CA VAL A 149 20.49 -7.46 2.01
C VAL A 149 19.03 -7.55 1.62
N VAL A 150 18.63 -6.76 0.62
CA VAL A 150 17.29 -6.76 0.05
C VAL A 150 17.37 -7.42 -1.32
N ILE A 151 16.73 -8.58 -1.47
CA ILE A 151 16.66 -9.32 -2.73
C ILE A 151 15.36 -8.94 -3.43
N GLY A 152 15.48 -8.17 -4.52
CA GLY A 152 14.39 -7.55 -5.24
C GLY A 152 14.37 -6.04 -5.07
N ARG A 153 14.07 -5.31 -6.15
CA ARG A 153 14.07 -3.83 -6.15
C ARG A 153 12.85 -3.24 -6.86
N SER A 154 11.68 -3.83 -6.62
CA SER A 154 10.42 -3.26 -7.10
C SER A 154 10.14 -1.92 -6.43
N ASN A 155 9.47 -1.03 -7.15
CA ASN A 155 9.07 0.29 -6.63
C ASN A 155 8.08 0.18 -5.45
N ILE A 156 7.32 -0.92 -5.38
CA ILE A 156 6.26 -1.10 -4.39
C ILE A 156 6.73 -1.81 -3.10
N VAL A 157 7.82 -2.58 -3.14
CA VAL A 157 8.33 -3.30 -1.95
C VAL A 157 9.83 -3.12 -1.77
N GLY A 158 10.66 -3.56 -2.71
CA GLY A 158 12.11 -3.67 -2.52
C GLY A 158 12.79 -2.34 -2.24
N LEU A 159 12.58 -1.35 -3.08
CA LEU A 159 13.15 -0.01 -2.88
C LEU A 159 12.63 0.68 -1.61
N PRO A 160 11.32 0.67 -1.31
CA PRO A 160 10.83 1.23 -0.05
C PRO A 160 11.37 0.51 1.19
N VAL A 161 11.53 -0.83 1.18
CA VAL A 161 12.17 -1.55 2.30
C VAL A 161 13.60 -1.11 2.47
N ALA A 162 14.38 -1.05 1.37
CA ALA A 162 15.76 -0.61 1.39
C ALA A 162 15.87 0.81 1.99
N LYS A 163 14.99 1.73 1.56
CA LYS A 163 14.94 3.10 2.09
C LYS A 163 14.62 3.14 3.58
N LEU A 164 13.64 2.37 4.05
CA LEU A 164 13.27 2.34 5.47
C LEU A 164 14.37 1.71 6.34
N LEU A 165 15.12 0.73 5.83
CA LEU A 165 16.30 0.17 6.52
C LEU A 165 17.44 1.19 6.60
N LEU A 166 17.69 1.96 5.53
CA LEU A 166 18.65 3.07 5.55
C LEU A 166 18.25 4.14 6.57
N ASP A 167 16.96 4.48 6.66
CA ASP A 167 16.46 5.44 7.65
C ASP A 167 16.60 4.93 9.09
N ALA A 168 16.61 3.61 9.26
CA ALA A 168 16.90 2.95 10.54
C ALA A 168 18.41 2.75 10.78
N ASN A 169 19.28 3.40 10.00
CA ASN A 169 20.75 3.35 10.09
C ASN A 169 21.38 1.97 9.80
N ALA A 170 20.77 1.16 8.94
CA ALA A 170 21.42 -0.03 8.42
C ALA A 170 22.32 0.30 7.21
N THR A 171 23.35 -0.52 6.98
CA THR A 171 24.05 -0.58 5.68
C THR A 171 23.28 -1.52 4.76
N VAL A 172 22.76 -1.01 3.64
CA VAL A 172 21.85 -1.78 2.78
C VAL A 172 22.51 -2.11 1.45
N THR A 173 22.47 -3.38 1.08
CA THR A 173 22.78 -3.89 -0.26
C THR A 173 21.48 -4.33 -0.91
N CYS A 174 21.15 -3.73 -2.07
CA CYS A 174 19.95 -4.10 -2.82
C CYS A 174 20.35 -4.86 -4.08
N LEU A 175 19.85 -6.09 -4.23
CA LEU A 175 20.20 -7.01 -5.31
C LEU A 175 19.03 -7.19 -6.27
N LEU A 176 19.36 -7.39 -7.56
CA LEU A 176 18.40 -7.92 -8.54
C LEU A 176 18.36 -9.43 -8.48
N TYR A 177 17.26 -9.99 -8.93
CA TYR A 177 17.06 -11.44 -9.09
C TYR A 177 18.03 -12.09 -10.09
N THR A 178 18.70 -11.27 -10.92
CA THR A 178 19.73 -11.69 -11.88
C THR A 178 21.12 -11.86 -11.28
N SER A 179 21.29 -11.61 -9.97
CA SER A 179 22.53 -11.99 -9.29
C SER A 179 22.63 -13.52 -9.28
N PRO A 180 23.79 -14.11 -9.67
CA PRO A 180 23.94 -15.55 -9.69
C PRO A 180 23.58 -16.11 -8.30
N SER A 181 22.57 -16.97 -8.30
CA SER A 181 22.16 -17.73 -7.13
C SER A 181 22.95 -19.05 -7.09
N PRO A 182 23.35 -19.53 -5.91
CA PRO A 182 23.94 -20.86 -5.82
C PRO A 182 23.02 -22.01 -6.28
N ARG A 183 21.81 -21.68 -6.73
CA ARG A 183 20.80 -22.64 -7.22
C ARG A 183 20.60 -22.59 -8.74
N ASP A 184 21.32 -21.71 -9.47
CA ASP A 184 21.25 -21.61 -10.93
C ASP A 184 22.36 -22.44 -11.58
#